data_51b887463b1a64c78e93ec4e6fd83856
#
_entry.id   51b887463b1a64c78e93ec4e6fd83856
#
_cell.length_a   1.000
_cell.length_b   1.000
_cell.length_c   1.000
_cell.angle_alpha   90.00
_cell.angle_beta   90.00
_cell.angle_gamma   90.00
#
_symmetry.space_group_name_H-M   'P 1'
#
loop_
_entity.id
_entity.type
_entity.pdbx_description
1 polymer ?
#
loop_
_entity_poly.entity_id
_entity_poly.type
_entity_poly.pdbx_seq_one_letter_code
_entity_poly.pdbx_strand_id
1 'polypeptide(L)'
;MTFRSFVLGLSTALFIAGYNHFSDYVVKQGRFISNLMPVAVYGTLLVFLLVINPLLRRLWTKWALTGRELAVIVGFALVACSVPSYGIVECIPTGIMLPKHLQRLEPGWKKIDATAMAPERMLVDVSEDEESYVTDYAKGLAEGDEHISPRQIPWRIWLRPLGFWLPLVLCMAIGTLGLALVFHRQWSRHEQLPYPITRFTRALLPKEGRALGGVFHTRAFWIGFLLIFLVLMNNYMCRWWKDVLIPVRLYLDFRPLNTLVPTLVEGHGLRLLRPTLLFTVIGLAYFLASEVSFSMAFGPFIFCFIAGVLAKYGVVLRTGHHQSVKLESFLFAGGYTGIVLMVFYTGRQYYWSVLKRCFGLRSGDTIAPAAAWGMRVFLVATAGFIAQLIVVGLDWQLAVLYTALCLIIFITVSRTIAETGAFYIGTEVFPGAIIWGFLGATALGPSTMVIMFMVS
;
A
#
# COMPACT_ATOMS: atom_id res chain seq x y z
N MET A 1 -1.77 -7.25 -25.59
CA MET A 1 -2.87 -6.49 -24.97
C MET A 1 -3.90 -6.19 -26.04
N THR A 2 -5.17 -6.52 -25.85
CA THR A 2 -6.24 -6.11 -26.76
C THR A 2 -6.79 -4.76 -26.29
N PHE A 3 -7.25 -3.92 -27.23
CA PHE A 3 -7.88 -2.63 -26.89
C PHE A 3 -9.05 -2.82 -25.90
N ARG A 4 -9.81 -3.90 -26.10
CA ARG A 4 -10.90 -4.30 -25.21
C ARG A 4 -10.46 -4.54 -23.76
N SER A 5 -9.35 -5.28 -23.55
CA SER A 5 -8.84 -5.55 -22.20
C SER A 5 -8.32 -4.28 -21.51
N PHE A 6 -7.79 -3.33 -22.28
CA PHE A 6 -7.36 -2.03 -21.75
C PHE A 6 -8.58 -1.20 -21.29
N VAL A 7 -9.60 -1.06 -22.14
CA VAL A 7 -10.81 -0.28 -21.80
C VAL A 7 -11.52 -0.89 -20.60
N LEU A 8 -11.74 -2.21 -20.57
CA LEU A 8 -12.37 -2.88 -19.45
C LEU A 8 -11.53 -2.78 -18.16
N GLY A 9 -10.20 -2.88 -18.26
CA GLY A 9 -9.30 -2.71 -17.14
C GLY A 9 -9.39 -1.31 -16.55
N LEU A 10 -9.36 -0.27 -17.40
CA LEU A 10 -9.51 1.11 -16.97
C LEU A 10 -10.89 1.37 -16.34
N SER A 11 -11.97 0.86 -16.94
CA SER A 11 -13.31 0.98 -16.38
C SER A 11 -13.42 0.31 -15.01
N THR A 12 -12.81 -0.88 -14.84
CA THR A 12 -12.77 -1.58 -13.56
C THR A 12 -11.97 -0.78 -12.51
N ALA A 13 -10.86 -0.18 -12.91
CA ALA A 13 -10.05 0.66 -12.02
C ALA A 13 -10.83 1.90 -11.55
N LEU A 14 -11.50 2.60 -12.46
CA LEU A 14 -12.36 3.74 -12.14
C LEU A 14 -13.54 3.35 -11.24
N PHE A 15 -14.16 2.20 -11.51
CA PHE A 15 -15.23 1.67 -10.66
C PHE A 15 -14.75 1.39 -9.24
N ILE A 16 -13.61 0.70 -9.08
CA ILE A 16 -13.05 0.41 -7.76
C ILE A 16 -12.72 1.71 -7.02
N ALA A 17 -12.09 2.67 -7.68
CA ALA A 17 -11.72 3.95 -7.08
C ALA A 17 -12.93 4.75 -6.58
N GLY A 18 -14.04 4.77 -7.32
CA GLY A 18 -15.25 5.50 -6.95
C GLY A 18 -16.17 4.74 -5.98
N TYR A 19 -16.41 3.45 -6.24
CA TYR A 19 -17.36 2.64 -5.47
C TYR A 19 -16.88 2.33 -4.04
N ASN A 20 -15.57 2.29 -3.83
CA ASN A 20 -15.02 1.92 -2.52
C ASN A 20 -15.48 2.87 -1.41
N HIS A 21 -15.48 4.18 -1.67
CA HIS A 21 -15.95 5.16 -0.69
C HIS A 21 -17.41 4.92 -0.31
N PHE A 22 -18.27 4.69 -1.29
CA PHE A 22 -19.67 4.35 -1.06
C PHE A 22 -19.82 3.07 -0.24
N SER A 23 -19.08 2.01 -0.56
CA SER A 23 -19.11 0.73 0.16
C SER A 23 -18.69 0.88 1.62
N ASP A 24 -17.58 1.59 1.88
CA ASP A 24 -16.97 1.66 3.20
C ASP A 24 -17.70 2.61 4.15
N TYR A 25 -18.22 3.74 3.64
CA TYR A 25 -18.79 4.80 4.47
C TYR A 25 -20.34 4.87 4.44
N VAL A 26 -20.97 4.51 3.32
CA VAL A 26 -22.42 4.52 3.18
C VAL A 26 -23.02 3.16 3.54
N VAL A 27 -22.55 2.10 2.86
CA VAL A 27 -23.09 0.73 3.08
C VAL A 27 -22.59 0.13 4.40
N LYS A 28 -21.37 0.47 4.84
CA LYS A 28 -20.77 0.09 6.14
C LYS A 28 -20.75 -1.41 6.45
N GLN A 29 -20.77 -2.27 5.43
CA GLN A 29 -20.75 -3.73 5.63
C GLN A 29 -19.35 -4.30 5.87
N GLY A 30 -18.32 -3.54 5.64
CA GLY A 30 -16.92 -3.89 5.79
C GLY A 30 -16.07 -3.18 4.75
N ARG A 31 -14.76 -3.27 4.86
CA ARG A 31 -13.87 -2.63 3.89
C ARG A 31 -13.90 -3.39 2.58
N PHE A 32 -14.26 -2.71 1.50
CA PHE A 32 -14.30 -3.26 0.15
C PHE A 32 -12.92 -3.68 -0.33
N ILE A 33 -11.90 -2.89 0.03
CA ILE A 33 -10.49 -3.23 -0.19
C ILE A 33 -9.86 -3.55 1.17
N SER A 34 -9.60 -4.84 1.42
CA SER A 34 -8.93 -5.31 2.62
C SER A 34 -7.42 -5.22 2.47
N ASN A 35 -6.71 -4.89 3.56
CA ASN A 35 -5.25 -4.87 3.61
C ASN A 35 -4.62 -6.26 3.41
N LEU A 36 -5.35 -7.34 3.70
CA LEU A 36 -4.83 -8.71 3.59
C LEU A 36 -4.98 -9.28 2.18
N MET A 37 -6.13 -9.06 1.55
CA MET A 37 -6.44 -9.47 0.18
C MET A 37 -7.60 -8.61 -0.32
N PRO A 38 -7.49 -8.00 -1.50
CA PRO A 38 -8.58 -7.19 -2.04
C PRO A 38 -9.74 -8.08 -2.50
N VAL A 39 -10.72 -8.26 -1.61
CA VAL A 39 -11.94 -9.06 -1.88
C VAL A 39 -12.69 -8.52 -3.09
N ALA A 40 -12.72 -7.20 -3.27
CA ALA A 40 -13.29 -6.56 -4.44
C ALA A 40 -12.73 -7.12 -5.74
N VAL A 41 -11.42 -7.33 -5.84
CA VAL A 41 -10.78 -7.83 -7.06
C VAL A 41 -11.00 -9.33 -7.21
N TYR A 42 -10.65 -10.11 -6.21
CA TYR A 42 -10.67 -11.57 -6.32
C TYR A 42 -12.07 -12.15 -6.19
N GLY A 43 -12.93 -11.56 -5.36
CA GLY A 43 -14.34 -11.96 -5.26
C GLY A 43 -15.08 -11.70 -6.56
N THR A 44 -14.92 -10.51 -7.14
CA THR A 44 -15.50 -10.17 -8.46
C THR A 44 -14.93 -11.06 -9.56
N LEU A 45 -13.64 -11.35 -9.55
CA LEU A 45 -13.00 -12.26 -10.49
C LEU A 45 -13.61 -13.67 -10.39
N LEU A 46 -13.84 -14.20 -9.18
CA LEU A 46 -14.46 -15.51 -8.98
C LEU A 46 -15.88 -15.55 -9.51
N VAL A 47 -16.70 -14.55 -9.19
CA VAL A 47 -18.07 -14.44 -9.72
C VAL A 47 -18.04 -14.36 -11.24
N PHE A 48 -17.15 -13.56 -11.81
CA PHE A 48 -17.00 -13.44 -13.26
C PHE A 48 -16.60 -14.78 -13.90
N LEU A 49 -15.63 -15.49 -13.34
CA LEU A 49 -15.14 -16.76 -13.87
C LEU A 49 -16.18 -17.90 -13.76
N LEU A 50 -16.89 -17.96 -12.63
CA LEU A 50 -17.80 -19.09 -12.36
C LEU A 50 -19.20 -18.89 -12.97
N VAL A 51 -19.65 -17.65 -13.12
CA VAL A 51 -21.00 -17.33 -13.56
C VAL A 51 -21.00 -16.59 -14.90
N ILE A 52 -20.38 -15.41 -14.95
CA ILE A 52 -20.55 -14.49 -16.08
C ILE A 52 -19.84 -15.01 -17.34
N ASN A 53 -18.57 -15.39 -17.25
CA ASN A 53 -17.80 -15.80 -18.42
C ASN A 53 -18.28 -17.11 -19.06
N PRO A 54 -18.71 -18.15 -18.32
CA PRO A 54 -19.36 -19.32 -18.90
C PRO A 54 -20.67 -18.99 -19.56
N LEU A 55 -21.50 -18.11 -18.97
CA LEU A 55 -22.74 -17.66 -19.55
C LEU A 55 -22.53 -16.89 -20.87
N LEU A 56 -21.55 -15.97 -20.87
CA LEU A 56 -21.14 -15.24 -22.08
C LEU A 56 -20.66 -16.19 -23.20
N ARG A 57 -19.89 -17.22 -22.85
CA ARG A 57 -19.43 -18.22 -23.80
C ARG A 57 -20.58 -19.01 -24.41
N ARG A 58 -21.66 -19.28 -23.64
CA ARG A 58 -22.82 -20.01 -24.10
C ARG A 58 -23.73 -19.15 -24.97
N LEU A 59 -23.96 -17.88 -24.61
CA LEU A 59 -24.88 -16.97 -25.28
C LEU A 59 -24.21 -16.15 -26.40
N TRP A 60 -23.02 -15.62 -26.14
CA TRP A 60 -22.29 -14.71 -27.04
C TRP A 60 -20.78 -14.95 -26.98
N THR A 61 -20.31 -15.97 -27.68
CA THR A 61 -18.91 -16.42 -27.67
C THR A 61 -17.92 -15.29 -27.95
N LYS A 62 -18.29 -14.31 -28.77
CA LYS A 62 -17.45 -13.14 -29.11
C LYS A 62 -17.19 -12.21 -27.88
N TRP A 63 -18.06 -12.23 -26.89
CA TRP A 63 -17.98 -11.37 -25.70
C TRP A 63 -17.24 -12.04 -24.54
N ALA A 64 -17.01 -13.33 -24.59
CA ALA A 64 -16.28 -14.05 -23.58
C ALA A 64 -14.82 -13.55 -23.51
N LEU A 65 -14.31 -13.39 -22.28
CA LEU A 65 -12.94 -12.92 -22.03
C LEU A 65 -11.96 -14.10 -21.97
N THR A 66 -10.80 -13.88 -22.56
CA THR A 66 -9.68 -14.83 -22.50
C THR A 66 -8.89 -14.65 -21.20
N GLY A 67 -8.13 -15.66 -20.79
CA GLY A 67 -7.28 -15.57 -19.59
C GLY A 67 -6.25 -14.45 -19.67
N ARG A 68 -5.76 -14.12 -20.87
CA ARG A 68 -4.83 -12.98 -21.09
C ARG A 68 -5.52 -11.64 -20.88
N GLU A 69 -6.74 -11.47 -21.35
CA GLU A 69 -7.53 -10.24 -21.13
C GLU A 69 -7.88 -10.06 -19.67
N LEU A 70 -8.31 -11.13 -19.01
CA LEU A 70 -8.59 -11.11 -17.56
C LEU A 70 -7.34 -10.77 -16.73
N ALA A 71 -6.16 -11.29 -17.11
CA ALA A 71 -4.92 -10.94 -16.42
C ALA A 71 -4.62 -9.43 -16.48
N VAL A 72 -4.89 -8.79 -17.62
CA VAL A 72 -4.76 -7.34 -17.78
C VAL A 72 -5.75 -6.59 -16.88
N ILE A 73 -7.03 -6.99 -16.91
CA ILE A 73 -8.10 -6.38 -16.10
C ILE A 73 -7.77 -6.48 -14.60
N VAL A 74 -7.35 -7.68 -14.14
CA VAL A 74 -6.94 -7.88 -12.74
C VAL A 74 -5.73 -7.03 -12.38
N GLY A 75 -4.75 -6.87 -13.29
CA GLY A 75 -3.61 -5.98 -13.08
C GLY A 75 -4.04 -4.54 -12.86
N PHE A 76 -4.93 -4.00 -13.69
CA PHE A 76 -5.52 -2.66 -13.49
C PHE A 76 -6.28 -2.55 -12.17
N ALA A 77 -7.09 -3.55 -11.84
CA ALA A 77 -7.86 -3.58 -10.61
C ALA A 77 -6.98 -3.59 -9.36
N LEU A 78 -5.89 -4.38 -9.36
CA LEU A 78 -4.94 -4.42 -8.24
C LEU A 78 -4.20 -3.10 -8.05
N VAL A 79 -3.79 -2.44 -9.15
CA VAL A 79 -3.16 -1.11 -9.07
C VAL A 79 -4.17 -0.09 -8.56
N ALA A 80 -5.43 -0.15 -9.00
CA ALA A 80 -6.48 0.77 -8.55
C ALA A 80 -6.77 0.66 -7.04
N CYS A 81 -6.49 -0.47 -6.41
CA CYS A 81 -6.65 -0.64 -4.96
C CYS A 81 -5.77 0.28 -4.12
N SER A 82 -4.73 0.91 -4.69
CA SER A 82 -3.88 1.90 -4.02
C SER A 82 -4.51 3.30 -3.93
N VAL A 83 -5.58 3.56 -4.69
CA VAL A 83 -6.21 4.89 -4.78
C VAL A 83 -7.19 5.15 -3.63
N PRO A 84 -8.21 4.30 -3.38
CA PRO A 84 -9.22 4.52 -2.36
C PRO A 84 -8.80 4.05 -0.97
N SER A 85 -9.67 4.25 0.01
CA SER A 85 -9.46 3.90 1.42
C SER A 85 -8.22 4.57 1.99
N TYR A 86 -7.31 3.84 2.62
CA TYR A 86 -6.02 4.36 3.15
C TYR A 86 -5.05 4.85 2.07
N GLY A 87 -5.49 4.98 0.84
CA GLY A 87 -4.68 5.46 -0.27
C GLY A 87 -4.77 6.99 -0.48
N ILE A 88 -4.53 7.39 -1.70
CA ILE A 88 -4.41 8.79 -2.12
C ILE A 88 -5.66 9.62 -1.77
N VAL A 89 -6.87 9.02 -1.94
CA VAL A 89 -8.15 9.72 -1.75
C VAL A 89 -8.44 10.06 -0.28
N GLU A 90 -7.91 9.32 0.67
CA GLU A 90 -8.07 9.60 2.10
C GLU A 90 -6.93 10.49 2.62
N CYS A 91 -5.69 10.20 2.22
CA CYS A 91 -4.52 10.90 2.74
C CYS A 91 -4.40 12.34 2.24
N ILE A 92 -4.61 12.60 0.94
CA ILE A 92 -4.40 13.93 0.36
C ILE A 92 -5.41 14.96 0.89
N PRO A 93 -6.75 14.75 0.81
CA PRO A 93 -7.72 15.72 1.32
C PRO A 93 -7.54 15.98 2.82
N THR A 94 -7.30 14.94 3.60
CA THR A 94 -7.07 15.04 5.03
C THR A 94 -5.80 15.84 5.34
N GLY A 95 -4.70 15.56 4.64
CA GLY A 95 -3.43 16.30 4.79
C GLY A 95 -3.54 17.78 4.40
N ILE A 96 -4.40 18.12 3.44
CA ILE A 96 -4.62 19.49 2.97
C ILE A 96 -5.50 20.31 3.94
N MET A 97 -6.57 19.69 4.47
CA MET A 97 -7.61 20.40 5.25
C MET A 97 -7.41 20.32 6.76
N LEU A 98 -7.05 19.13 7.28
CA LEU A 98 -7.02 18.88 8.72
C LEU A 98 -6.08 19.81 9.49
N PRO A 99 -4.89 20.20 8.99
CA PRO A 99 -4.02 21.14 9.70
C PRO A 99 -4.70 22.48 9.98
N LYS A 100 -5.46 23.02 9.03
CA LYS A 100 -6.23 24.27 9.20
C LYS A 100 -7.35 24.10 10.24
N HIS A 101 -8.02 22.96 10.25
CA HIS A 101 -9.03 22.65 11.26
C HIS A 101 -8.44 22.53 12.68
N LEU A 102 -7.34 21.80 12.82
CA LEU A 102 -6.65 21.64 14.10
C LEU A 102 -6.09 22.94 14.65
N GLN A 103 -5.58 23.82 13.79
CA GLN A 103 -5.12 25.14 14.22
C GLN A 103 -6.20 25.98 14.91
N ARG A 104 -7.48 25.77 14.54
CA ARG A 104 -8.60 26.46 15.20
C ARG A 104 -8.97 25.85 16.55
N LEU A 105 -8.89 24.53 16.64
CA LEU A 105 -9.32 23.77 17.83
C LEU A 105 -8.24 23.71 18.90
N GLU A 106 -6.97 23.61 18.50
CA GLU A 106 -5.85 23.40 19.41
C GLU A 106 -5.16 24.71 19.77
N PRO A 107 -5.28 25.18 21.06
CA PRO A 107 -4.69 26.45 21.48
C PRO A 107 -3.18 26.52 21.27
N GLY A 108 -2.48 25.38 21.40
CA GLY A 108 -1.06 25.29 21.13
C GLY A 108 -0.69 25.60 19.69
N TRP A 109 -1.44 25.08 18.73
CA TRP A 109 -1.24 25.36 17.29
C TRP A 109 -1.54 26.82 16.95
N LYS A 110 -2.60 27.36 17.53
CA LYS A 110 -2.97 28.78 17.36
C LYS A 110 -1.90 29.72 17.87
N LYS A 111 -1.30 29.41 19.03
CA LYS A 111 -0.27 30.25 19.65
C LYS A 111 1.00 30.38 18.81
N ILE A 112 1.42 29.30 18.13
CA ILE A 112 2.65 29.26 17.30
C ILE A 112 2.39 29.46 15.82
N ASP A 113 1.14 29.65 15.42
CA ASP A 113 0.69 29.69 14.02
C ASP A 113 1.28 28.51 13.20
N ALA A 114 0.97 27.29 13.64
CA ALA A 114 1.60 26.08 13.11
C ALA A 114 1.39 25.91 11.59
N THR A 115 0.26 26.38 11.05
CA THR A 115 0.00 26.28 9.61
C THR A 115 0.78 27.29 8.77
N ALA A 116 1.25 28.41 9.34
CA ALA A 116 2.14 29.33 8.66
C ALA A 116 3.54 28.78 8.39
N MET A 117 3.93 27.71 9.13
CA MET A 117 5.20 27.01 8.90
C MET A 117 5.14 26.11 7.66
N ALA A 118 3.92 25.75 7.21
CA ALA A 118 3.75 24.94 6.00
C ALA A 118 3.71 25.86 4.77
N PRO A 119 4.30 25.45 3.64
CA PRO A 119 4.20 26.19 2.40
C PRO A 119 2.74 26.33 1.96
N GLU A 120 2.36 27.54 1.55
CA GLU A 120 0.99 27.84 1.15
C GLU A 120 0.44 26.94 0.01
N ARG A 121 1.32 26.38 -0.83
CA ARG A 121 0.95 25.45 -1.91
C ARG A 121 0.53 24.09 -1.43
N MET A 122 0.88 23.71 -0.20
CA MET A 122 0.60 22.38 0.36
C MET A 122 -0.75 22.34 1.09
N LEU A 123 -1.22 23.47 1.59
CA LEU A 123 -2.46 23.58 2.34
C LEU A 123 -3.54 24.32 1.54
N VAL A 124 -4.77 24.13 1.99
CA VAL A 124 -5.91 24.89 1.46
C VAL A 124 -5.74 26.37 1.78
N ASP A 125 -6.06 27.20 0.80
CA ASP A 125 -6.08 28.66 0.94
C ASP A 125 -7.51 29.09 1.25
N VAL A 126 -7.72 29.50 2.50
CA VAL A 126 -9.05 29.86 3.03
C VAL A 126 -8.97 31.28 3.57
N SER A 127 -9.73 32.16 2.97
CA SER A 127 -9.97 33.51 3.51
C SER A 127 -10.87 33.46 4.75
N GLU A 128 -10.95 34.56 5.52
CA GLU A 128 -11.79 34.62 6.72
C GLU A 128 -13.26 34.26 6.42
N ASP A 129 -13.79 34.70 5.27
CA ASP A 129 -15.16 34.41 4.84
C ASP A 129 -15.38 32.94 4.42
N GLU A 130 -14.31 32.23 4.10
CA GLU A 130 -14.36 30.83 3.65
C GLU A 130 -14.04 29.84 4.79
N GLU A 131 -13.90 30.33 6.01
CA GLU A 131 -13.57 29.50 7.19
C GLU A 131 -14.60 28.40 7.47
N SER A 132 -15.86 28.60 7.07
CA SER A 132 -16.92 27.59 7.19
C SER A 132 -16.55 26.31 6.44
N TYR A 133 -15.92 26.39 5.25
CA TYR A 133 -15.58 25.23 4.43
C TYR A 133 -14.65 24.23 5.11
N VAL A 134 -13.74 24.71 5.98
CA VAL A 134 -12.86 23.83 6.75
C VAL A 134 -13.64 23.08 7.84
N THR A 135 -14.61 23.77 8.45
CA THR A 135 -15.50 23.18 9.45
C THR A 135 -16.46 22.18 8.80
N ASP A 136 -17.02 22.54 7.67
CA ASP A 136 -17.93 21.70 6.88
C ASP A 136 -17.26 20.44 6.36
N TYR A 137 -15.98 20.53 5.97
CA TYR A 137 -15.20 19.33 5.63
C TYR A 137 -15.03 18.37 6.82
N ALA A 138 -14.78 18.92 8.01
CA ALA A 138 -14.51 18.09 9.21
C ALA A 138 -15.78 17.55 9.87
N LYS A 139 -16.88 18.29 9.83
CA LYS A 139 -18.15 17.95 10.51
C LYS A 139 -19.26 17.49 9.57
N GLY A 140 -19.12 17.69 8.26
CA GLY A 140 -20.19 17.60 7.26
C GLY A 140 -20.95 18.93 7.14
N LEU A 141 -21.69 19.10 6.04
CA LEU A 141 -22.55 20.25 5.82
C LEU A 141 -23.64 20.33 6.90
N ALA A 142 -23.85 21.53 7.45
CA ALA A 142 -24.65 21.75 8.65
C ALA A 142 -26.13 21.39 8.52
N GLU A 143 -26.67 21.30 7.33
CA GLU A 143 -28.11 21.17 7.07
C GLU A 143 -28.60 19.72 6.89
N GLY A 144 -27.78 18.73 7.19
CA GLY A 144 -28.21 17.32 7.20
C GLY A 144 -28.55 16.74 5.83
N ASP A 145 -28.17 17.40 4.76
CA ASP A 145 -28.31 16.85 3.41
C ASP A 145 -27.41 15.65 3.23
N GLU A 146 -28.00 14.50 3.00
CA GLU A 146 -27.26 13.25 2.76
C GLU A 146 -26.48 13.27 1.44
N HIS A 147 -26.79 14.21 0.54
CA HIS A 147 -26.22 14.31 -0.80
C HIS A 147 -25.70 15.70 -1.12
N ILE A 148 -24.38 15.84 -1.12
CA ILE A 148 -23.72 17.08 -1.52
C ILE A 148 -23.58 17.10 -3.05
N SER A 149 -24.18 18.09 -3.70
CA SER A 149 -24.00 18.29 -5.14
C SER A 149 -22.55 18.68 -5.46
N PRO A 150 -21.92 18.16 -6.54
CA PRO A 150 -20.58 18.59 -6.97
C PRO A 150 -20.45 20.10 -7.21
N ARG A 151 -21.57 20.82 -7.41
CA ARG A 151 -21.59 22.27 -7.58
C ARG A 151 -21.46 23.03 -6.27
N GLN A 152 -21.78 22.41 -5.13
CA GLN A 152 -21.65 22.99 -3.79
C GLN A 152 -20.22 22.90 -3.26
N ILE A 153 -19.38 22.07 -3.89
CA ILE A 153 -17.98 21.93 -3.50
C ILE A 153 -17.19 23.15 -3.94
N PRO A 154 -16.48 23.84 -3.04
CA PRO A 154 -15.69 25.02 -3.36
C PRO A 154 -14.38 24.61 -4.06
N TRP A 155 -14.45 24.17 -5.31
CA TRP A 155 -13.30 23.67 -6.07
C TRP A 155 -12.11 24.63 -6.10
N ARG A 156 -12.34 25.92 -6.01
CA ARG A 156 -11.30 26.96 -6.05
C ARG A 156 -10.25 26.76 -4.97
N ILE A 157 -10.67 26.43 -3.74
CA ILE A 157 -9.75 26.25 -2.60
C ILE A 157 -8.93 24.97 -2.71
N TRP A 158 -9.42 23.95 -3.47
CA TRP A 158 -8.75 22.68 -3.69
C TRP A 158 -7.74 22.70 -4.84
N LEU A 159 -7.96 23.56 -5.86
CA LEU A 159 -7.15 23.52 -7.09
C LEU A 159 -5.67 23.82 -6.82
N ARG A 160 -5.37 24.77 -5.93
CA ARG A 160 -3.99 25.16 -5.62
C ARG A 160 -3.21 24.03 -4.96
N PRO A 161 -3.65 23.41 -3.85
CA PRO A 161 -2.93 22.29 -3.24
C PRO A 161 -2.95 21.03 -4.11
N LEU A 162 -4.05 20.73 -4.81
CA LEU A 162 -4.08 19.60 -5.74
C LEU A 162 -3.10 19.79 -6.90
N GLY A 163 -2.89 21.02 -7.37
CA GLY A 163 -1.88 21.35 -8.38
C GLY A 163 -0.45 21.07 -7.93
N PHE A 164 -0.19 20.99 -6.63
CA PHE A 164 1.08 20.53 -6.06
C PHE A 164 1.10 19.02 -5.80
N TRP A 165 0.09 18.50 -5.08
CA TRP A 165 0.08 17.11 -4.63
C TRP A 165 -0.07 16.09 -5.75
N LEU A 166 -0.94 16.34 -6.74
CA LEU A 166 -1.16 15.39 -7.83
C LEU A 166 0.09 15.17 -8.69
N PRO A 167 0.80 16.21 -9.16
CA PRO A 167 2.05 16.03 -9.88
C PRO A 167 3.13 15.34 -9.03
N LEU A 168 3.21 15.63 -7.72
CA LEU A 168 4.17 14.99 -6.80
C LEU A 168 3.93 13.48 -6.75
N VAL A 169 2.69 13.06 -6.49
CA VAL A 169 2.29 11.65 -6.45
C VAL A 169 2.48 10.99 -7.81
N LEU A 170 2.11 11.67 -8.90
CA LEU A 170 2.29 11.14 -10.25
C LEU A 170 3.77 10.93 -10.60
N CYS A 171 4.65 11.85 -10.24
CA CYS A 171 6.09 11.67 -10.44
C CYS A 171 6.59 10.42 -9.71
N MET A 172 6.20 10.23 -8.45
CA MET A 172 6.59 9.03 -7.68
C MET A 172 6.00 7.75 -8.28
N ALA A 173 4.71 7.75 -8.64
CA ALA A 173 4.05 6.59 -9.26
C ALA A 173 4.66 6.22 -10.62
N ILE A 174 4.91 7.19 -11.49
CA ILE A 174 5.54 6.97 -12.79
C ILE A 174 7.00 6.51 -12.61
N GLY A 175 7.72 7.10 -11.66
CA GLY A 175 9.09 6.69 -11.32
C GLY A 175 9.16 5.24 -10.86
N THR A 176 8.28 4.83 -9.94
CA THR A 176 8.22 3.45 -9.45
C THR A 176 7.81 2.45 -10.53
N LEU A 177 6.91 2.82 -11.45
CA LEU A 177 6.59 2.00 -12.63
C LEU A 177 7.79 1.84 -13.55
N GLY A 178 8.54 2.91 -13.79
CA GLY A 178 9.79 2.86 -14.55
C GLY A 178 10.81 1.91 -13.91
N LEU A 179 10.97 2.01 -12.60
CA LEU A 179 11.86 1.16 -11.82
C LEU A 179 11.40 -0.31 -11.82
N ALA A 180 10.10 -0.57 -11.76
CA ALA A 180 9.54 -1.91 -11.86
C ALA A 180 9.87 -2.59 -13.21
N LEU A 181 9.87 -1.84 -14.31
CA LEU A 181 10.30 -2.37 -15.63
C LEU A 181 11.78 -2.75 -15.64
N VAL A 182 12.61 -2.02 -14.89
CA VAL A 182 14.04 -2.34 -14.74
C VAL A 182 14.21 -3.63 -13.92
N PHE A 183 13.59 -3.71 -12.75
CA PHE A 183 13.75 -4.86 -11.85
C PHE A 183 13.10 -6.14 -12.36
N HIS A 184 11.99 -6.04 -13.08
CA HIS A 184 11.20 -7.19 -13.50
C HIS A 184 12.03 -8.30 -14.17
N ARG A 185 12.92 -7.93 -15.11
CA ARG A 185 13.74 -8.92 -15.83
C ARG A 185 14.75 -9.60 -14.92
N GLN A 186 15.41 -8.82 -14.06
CA GLN A 186 16.38 -9.34 -13.10
C GLN A 186 15.71 -10.32 -12.14
N TRP A 187 14.63 -9.90 -11.51
CA TRP A 187 13.92 -10.69 -10.50
C TRP A 187 13.20 -11.91 -11.06
N SER A 188 12.58 -11.79 -12.24
CA SER A 188 11.79 -12.89 -12.80
C SER A 188 12.63 -13.93 -13.55
N ARG A 189 13.76 -13.54 -14.18
CA ARG A 189 14.55 -14.45 -15.03
C ARG A 189 15.86 -14.88 -14.42
N HIS A 190 16.57 -13.97 -13.73
CA HIS A 190 17.87 -14.28 -13.15
C HIS A 190 17.74 -14.79 -11.70
N GLU A 191 16.96 -14.10 -10.87
CA GLU A 191 16.77 -14.48 -9.48
C GLU A 191 15.58 -15.43 -9.27
N GLN A 192 14.70 -15.56 -10.26
CA GLN A 192 13.55 -16.47 -10.27
C GLN A 192 12.65 -16.36 -9.04
N LEU A 193 12.32 -15.13 -8.63
CA LEU A 193 11.46 -14.90 -7.48
C LEU A 193 10.09 -15.59 -7.61
N PRO A 194 9.52 -16.05 -6.50
CA PRO A 194 8.31 -16.87 -6.52
C PRO A 194 7.05 -16.14 -7.01
N TYR A 195 6.92 -14.82 -6.81
CA TYR A 195 5.75 -14.00 -7.17
C TYR A 195 4.40 -14.67 -6.78
N PRO A 196 4.13 -14.92 -5.49
CA PRO A 196 2.98 -15.73 -5.07
C PRO A 196 1.64 -15.17 -5.53
N ILE A 197 1.45 -13.84 -5.51
CA ILE A 197 0.22 -13.17 -5.99
C ILE A 197 -0.04 -13.49 -7.47
N THR A 198 1.00 -13.41 -8.29
CA THR A 198 0.91 -13.70 -9.73
C THR A 198 0.63 -15.19 -9.98
N ARG A 199 1.28 -16.09 -9.22
CA ARG A 199 1.03 -17.54 -9.30
C ARG A 199 -0.41 -17.87 -8.92
N PHE A 200 -0.90 -17.30 -7.82
CA PHE A 200 -2.27 -17.45 -7.37
C PHE A 200 -3.27 -16.97 -8.44
N THR A 201 -3.10 -15.74 -8.94
CA THR A 201 -3.94 -15.20 -10.00
C THR A 201 -3.93 -16.08 -11.24
N ARG A 202 -2.74 -16.52 -11.69
CA ARG A 202 -2.59 -17.39 -12.86
C ARG A 202 -3.27 -18.75 -12.68
N ALA A 203 -3.32 -19.30 -11.47
CA ALA A 203 -4.00 -20.56 -11.18
C ALA A 203 -5.51 -20.47 -11.35
N LEU A 204 -6.10 -19.28 -11.07
CA LEU A 204 -7.54 -19.03 -11.26
C LEU A 204 -7.93 -18.81 -12.73
N LEU A 205 -7.03 -18.20 -13.52
CA LEU A 205 -7.35 -17.79 -14.89
C LEU A 205 -7.49 -18.98 -15.84
N PRO A 206 -8.45 -18.91 -16.80
CA PRO A 206 -8.64 -19.96 -17.80
C PRO A 206 -7.43 -20.03 -18.76
N LYS A 207 -6.99 -21.25 -19.06
CA LYS A 207 -6.01 -21.51 -20.13
C LYS A 207 -6.69 -21.42 -21.49
N GLU A 208 -5.88 -21.29 -22.54
CA GLU A 208 -6.39 -21.25 -23.93
C GLU A 208 -7.28 -22.46 -24.22
N GLY A 209 -8.47 -22.21 -24.79
CA GLY A 209 -9.47 -23.22 -25.12
C GLY A 209 -10.36 -23.68 -23.96
N ARG A 210 -10.07 -23.36 -22.70
CA ARG A 210 -10.89 -23.72 -21.55
C ARG A 210 -11.75 -22.56 -21.06
N ALA A 211 -12.93 -22.89 -20.51
CA ALA A 211 -13.82 -21.88 -19.93
C ALA A 211 -13.37 -21.44 -18.54
N LEU A 212 -12.81 -22.36 -17.76
CA LEU A 212 -12.44 -22.20 -16.36
C LEU A 212 -10.97 -22.57 -16.15
N GLY A 213 -10.36 -22.00 -15.11
CA GLY A 213 -9.02 -22.39 -14.63
C GLY A 213 -9.00 -23.84 -14.16
N GLY A 214 -7.83 -24.49 -14.25
CA GLY A 214 -7.68 -25.90 -13.87
C GLY A 214 -8.05 -26.18 -12.42
N VAL A 215 -7.88 -25.22 -11.52
CA VAL A 215 -8.19 -25.33 -10.09
C VAL A 215 -9.66 -25.66 -9.83
N PHE A 216 -10.59 -25.10 -10.62
CA PHE A 216 -12.04 -25.32 -10.44
C PHE A 216 -12.51 -26.72 -10.81
N HIS A 217 -11.66 -27.53 -11.43
CA HIS A 217 -11.94 -28.93 -11.74
C HIS A 217 -11.47 -29.91 -10.66
N THR A 218 -10.77 -29.42 -9.61
CA THR A 218 -10.26 -30.25 -8.52
C THR A 218 -11.28 -30.34 -7.37
N ARG A 219 -11.52 -31.55 -6.87
CA ARG A 219 -12.39 -31.76 -5.70
C ARG A 219 -11.86 -31.05 -4.46
N ALA A 220 -10.54 -31.05 -4.28
CA ALA A 220 -9.89 -30.40 -3.15
C ALA A 220 -10.20 -28.90 -3.06
N PHE A 221 -10.28 -28.19 -4.21
CA PHE A 221 -10.68 -26.79 -4.24
C PHE A 221 -12.10 -26.59 -3.66
N TRP A 222 -13.06 -27.37 -4.10
CA TRP A 222 -14.45 -27.23 -3.66
C TRP A 222 -14.65 -27.63 -2.20
N ILE A 223 -13.93 -28.65 -1.72
CA ILE A 223 -13.97 -29.03 -0.30
C ILE A 223 -13.40 -27.91 0.56
N GLY A 224 -12.23 -27.37 0.22
CA GLY A 224 -11.62 -26.25 0.95
C GLY A 224 -12.48 -24.98 0.89
N PHE A 225 -13.02 -24.65 -0.28
CA PHE A 225 -13.92 -23.52 -0.45
C PHE A 225 -15.17 -23.66 0.43
N LEU A 226 -15.85 -24.81 0.39
CA LEU A 226 -17.08 -25.03 1.12
C LEU A 226 -16.84 -24.98 2.64
N LEU A 227 -15.75 -25.59 3.12
CA LEU A 227 -15.40 -25.59 4.53
C LEU A 227 -15.21 -24.16 5.05
N ILE A 228 -14.39 -23.36 4.36
CA ILE A 228 -14.11 -21.98 4.77
C ILE A 228 -15.37 -21.12 4.61
N PHE A 229 -16.10 -21.30 3.53
CA PHE A 229 -17.35 -20.58 3.27
C PHE A 229 -18.39 -20.81 4.38
N LEU A 230 -18.58 -22.05 4.79
CA LEU A 230 -19.54 -22.41 5.87
C LEU A 230 -19.13 -21.78 7.20
N VAL A 231 -17.85 -21.81 7.55
CA VAL A 231 -17.35 -21.18 8.80
C VAL A 231 -17.56 -19.66 8.76
N LEU A 232 -17.18 -19.00 7.67
CA LEU A 232 -17.32 -17.55 7.56
C LEU A 232 -18.77 -17.12 7.45
N MET A 233 -19.59 -17.89 6.72
CA MET A 233 -21.03 -17.64 6.58
C MET A 233 -21.73 -17.80 7.92
N ASN A 234 -21.44 -18.86 8.68
CA ASN A 234 -21.95 -19.01 10.05
C ASN A 234 -21.61 -17.78 10.89
N ASN A 235 -20.35 -17.34 10.91
CA ASN A 235 -19.93 -16.17 11.70
C ASN A 235 -20.59 -14.86 11.24
N TYR A 236 -20.87 -14.73 9.92
CA TYR A 236 -21.64 -13.61 9.40
C TYR A 236 -23.10 -13.67 9.84
N MET A 237 -23.73 -14.83 9.74
CA MET A 237 -25.13 -15.04 10.12
C MET A 237 -25.39 -14.89 11.62
N CYS A 238 -24.40 -15.15 12.48
CA CYS A 238 -24.48 -14.89 13.92
C CYS A 238 -24.75 -13.41 14.27
N ARG A 239 -24.54 -12.48 13.34
CA ARG A 239 -24.90 -11.05 13.54
C ARG A 239 -26.41 -10.84 13.50
N TRP A 240 -27.12 -11.68 12.74
CA TRP A 240 -28.57 -11.61 12.52
C TRP A 240 -29.33 -12.53 13.47
N TRP A 241 -28.80 -13.74 13.73
CA TRP A 241 -29.40 -14.77 14.56
C TRP A 241 -28.51 -15.12 15.76
N LYS A 242 -28.41 -14.16 16.68
CA LYS A 242 -27.50 -14.24 17.86
C LYS A 242 -27.87 -15.36 18.83
N ASP A 243 -29.16 -15.70 18.90
CA ASP A 243 -29.70 -16.67 19.89
C ASP A 243 -29.71 -18.11 19.35
N VAL A 244 -29.47 -18.30 18.03
CA VAL A 244 -29.56 -19.60 17.37
C VAL A 244 -28.18 -20.11 16.97
N LEU A 245 -27.30 -19.23 16.50
CA LEU A 245 -26.01 -19.59 15.93
C LEU A 245 -24.87 -19.26 16.87
N ILE A 246 -23.91 -20.20 16.97
CA ILE A 246 -22.71 -20.04 17.79
C ILE A 246 -21.55 -19.60 16.88
N PRO A 247 -20.89 -18.46 17.16
CA PRO A 247 -19.76 -18.02 16.36
C PRO A 247 -18.54 -18.91 16.55
N VAL A 248 -17.95 -19.37 15.46
CA VAL A 248 -16.68 -20.10 15.46
C VAL A 248 -15.55 -19.11 15.73
N ARG A 249 -14.83 -19.29 16.82
CA ARG A 249 -13.68 -18.46 17.17
C ARG A 249 -12.52 -18.73 16.23
N LEU A 250 -12.06 -17.69 15.53
CA LEU A 250 -10.93 -17.76 14.60
C LEU A 250 -9.62 -17.25 15.24
N TYR A 251 -9.49 -17.34 16.54
CA TYR A 251 -8.27 -17.01 17.26
C TYR A 251 -8.02 -18.00 18.38
N LEU A 252 -6.75 -18.26 18.62
CA LEU A 252 -6.29 -19.02 19.78
C LEU A 252 -5.85 -18.03 20.86
N ASP A 253 -6.23 -18.25 22.10
CA ASP A 253 -5.91 -17.32 23.20
C ASP A 253 -4.88 -17.96 24.15
N PHE A 254 -3.62 -17.64 23.95
CA PHE A 254 -2.51 -18.03 24.80
C PHE A 254 -2.09 -16.93 25.77
N ARG A 255 -2.89 -15.85 25.92
CA ARG A 255 -2.58 -14.77 26.87
C ARG A 255 -2.41 -15.20 28.33
N PRO A 256 -3.06 -16.28 28.84
CA PRO A 256 -2.74 -16.79 30.17
C PRO A 256 -1.26 -17.16 30.37
N LEU A 257 -0.52 -17.44 29.28
CA LEU A 257 0.93 -17.71 29.34
C LEU A 257 1.79 -16.44 29.51
N ASN A 258 1.20 -15.25 29.59
CA ASN A 258 1.93 -13.99 29.75
C ASN A 258 2.85 -13.98 31.00
N THR A 259 2.44 -14.65 32.06
CA THR A 259 3.21 -14.79 33.29
C THR A 259 4.44 -15.67 33.15
N LEU A 260 4.42 -16.62 32.21
CA LEU A 260 5.54 -17.53 31.93
C LEU A 260 6.58 -16.89 30.98
N VAL A 261 6.16 -15.94 30.17
CA VAL A 261 7.04 -15.28 29.17
C VAL A 261 7.00 -13.75 29.30
N PRO A 262 7.29 -13.18 30.48
CA PRO A 262 7.15 -11.73 30.74
C PRO A 262 8.04 -10.90 29.82
N THR A 263 9.24 -11.35 29.52
CA THR A 263 10.16 -10.67 28.61
C THR A 263 9.58 -10.47 27.20
N LEU A 264 8.85 -11.45 26.68
CA LEU A 264 8.17 -11.31 25.39
C LEU A 264 7.08 -10.26 25.43
N VAL A 265 6.34 -10.19 26.55
CA VAL A 265 5.25 -9.21 26.75
C VAL A 265 5.80 -7.79 26.89
N GLU A 266 6.87 -7.61 27.65
CA GLU A 266 7.59 -6.32 27.79
C GLU A 266 8.09 -5.82 26.41
N GLY A 267 8.49 -6.72 25.53
CA GLY A 267 8.84 -6.41 24.13
C GLY A 267 7.64 -6.21 23.18
N HIS A 268 6.43 -5.93 23.70
CA HIS A 268 5.19 -5.74 22.93
C HIS A 268 4.68 -7.00 22.21
N GLY A 269 5.12 -8.19 22.64
CA GLY A 269 4.74 -9.49 22.06
C GLY A 269 3.37 -10.02 22.49
N LEU A 270 2.54 -9.27 23.24
CA LEU A 270 1.24 -9.74 23.69
C LEU A 270 0.31 -10.17 22.54
N ARG A 271 0.42 -9.53 21.37
CA ARG A 271 -0.34 -9.91 20.17
C ARG A 271 0.06 -11.28 19.62
N LEU A 272 1.30 -11.72 19.81
CA LEU A 272 1.78 -13.03 19.38
C LEU A 272 1.15 -14.17 20.20
N LEU A 273 0.71 -13.88 21.44
CA LEU A 273 -0.02 -14.83 22.28
C LEU A 273 -1.50 -14.95 21.89
N ARG A 274 -1.96 -14.20 20.90
CA ARG A 274 -3.33 -14.31 20.36
C ARG A 274 -3.33 -14.41 18.84
N PRO A 275 -2.77 -15.50 18.29
CA PRO A 275 -2.76 -15.72 16.85
C PRO A 275 -4.18 -15.86 16.31
N THR A 276 -4.46 -15.19 15.19
CA THR A 276 -5.74 -15.25 14.48
C THR A 276 -5.58 -16.10 13.23
N LEU A 277 -6.54 -17.01 13.00
CA LEU A 277 -6.59 -17.84 11.80
C LEU A 277 -7.11 -17.01 10.62
N LEU A 278 -6.20 -16.60 9.75
CA LEU A 278 -6.49 -15.86 8.52
C LEU A 278 -6.33 -16.82 7.34
N PHE A 279 -7.45 -17.32 6.81
CA PHE A 279 -7.44 -18.32 5.73
C PHE A 279 -6.74 -17.82 4.47
N THR A 280 -6.81 -16.53 4.17
CA THR A 280 -6.07 -15.92 3.05
C THR A 280 -4.56 -16.01 3.22
N VAL A 281 -4.06 -15.77 4.44
CA VAL A 281 -2.64 -15.86 4.76
C VAL A 281 -2.18 -17.32 4.70
N ILE A 282 -2.98 -18.27 5.23
CA ILE A 282 -2.69 -19.69 5.16
C ILE A 282 -2.61 -20.16 3.70
N GLY A 283 -3.58 -19.73 2.86
CA GLY A 283 -3.59 -20.07 1.44
C GLY A 283 -2.40 -19.50 0.66
N LEU A 284 -1.97 -18.27 0.98
CA LEU A 284 -0.80 -17.66 0.35
C LEU A 284 0.51 -18.27 0.83
N ALA A 285 0.59 -18.65 2.11
CA ALA A 285 1.78 -19.30 2.67
C ALA A 285 2.12 -20.62 1.96
N TYR A 286 1.14 -21.29 1.36
CA TYR A 286 1.36 -22.49 0.55
C TYR A 286 2.23 -22.23 -0.70
N PHE A 287 2.24 -21.00 -1.22
CA PHE A 287 3.04 -20.61 -2.38
C PHE A 287 4.45 -20.14 -2.01
N LEU A 288 4.75 -20.01 -0.71
CA LEU A 288 6.03 -19.54 -0.21
C LEU A 288 7.03 -20.71 -0.06
N ALA A 289 8.31 -20.36 -0.16
CA ALA A 289 9.37 -21.27 0.27
C ALA A 289 9.28 -21.47 1.79
N SER A 290 9.61 -22.69 2.25
CA SER A 290 9.54 -23.05 3.68
C SER A 290 10.43 -22.16 4.56
N GLU A 291 11.60 -21.78 4.06
CA GLU A 291 12.53 -20.88 4.76
C GLU A 291 11.94 -19.49 4.98
N VAL A 292 11.24 -18.95 3.97
CA VAL A 292 10.56 -17.65 4.07
C VAL A 292 9.40 -17.73 5.06
N SER A 293 8.56 -18.76 4.96
CA SER A 293 7.44 -18.99 5.90
C SER A 293 7.93 -19.14 7.32
N PHE A 294 9.01 -19.89 7.53
CA PHE A 294 9.62 -20.06 8.84
C PHE A 294 10.15 -18.74 9.41
N SER A 295 10.90 -17.98 8.62
CA SER A 295 11.44 -16.67 9.03
C SER A 295 10.33 -15.68 9.38
N MET A 296 9.25 -15.65 8.60
CA MET A 296 8.08 -14.79 8.89
C MET A 296 7.34 -15.22 10.18
N ALA A 297 7.29 -16.52 10.47
CA ALA A 297 6.64 -17.03 11.67
C ALA A 297 7.47 -16.75 12.94
N PHE A 298 8.77 -17.00 12.90
CA PHE A 298 9.64 -16.87 14.07
C PHE A 298 10.24 -15.49 14.28
N GLY A 299 10.44 -14.72 13.21
CA GLY A 299 11.03 -13.38 13.29
C GLY A 299 10.38 -12.46 14.33
N PRO A 300 9.05 -12.35 14.39
CA PRO A 300 8.37 -11.51 15.38
C PRO A 300 8.62 -11.96 16.83
N PHE A 301 8.73 -13.28 17.09
CA PHE A 301 9.05 -13.78 18.44
C PHE A 301 10.47 -13.40 18.86
N ILE A 302 11.44 -13.58 17.96
CA ILE A 302 12.84 -13.19 18.20
C ILE A 302 12.93 -11.68 18.45
N PHE A 303 12.28 -10.88 17.60
CA PHE A 303 12.27 -9.43 17.73
C PHE A 303 11.66 -8.98 19.07
N CYS A 304 10.49 -9.48 19.43
CA CYS A 304 9.83 -9.12 20.69
C CYS A 304 10.63 -9.59 21.92
N PHE A 305 11.30 -10.75 21.83
CA PHE A 305 12.17 -11.23 22.92
C PHE A 305 13.37 -10.30 23.11
N ILE A 306 14.07 -9.93 22.03
CA ILE A 306 15.20 -8.98 22.07
C ILE A 306 14.73 -7.61 22.59
N ALA A 307 13.58 -7.11 22.08
CA ALA A 307 13.01 -5.85 22.55
C ALA A 307 12.68 -5.87 24.03
N GLY A 308 12.16 -6.99 24.55
CA GLY A 308 11.86 -7.16 25.96
C GLY A 308 13.13 -7.22 26.83
N VAL A 309 14.19 -7.86 26.35
CA VAL A 309 15.49 -7.85 27.02
C VAL A 309 16.02 -6.40 27.10
N LEU A 310 16.00 -5.66 25.99
CA LEU A 310 16.46 -4.26 25.95
C LEU A 310 15.61 -3.37 26.87
N ALA A 311 14.29 -3.59 26.94
CA ALA A 311 13.40 -2.85 27.81
C ALA A 311 13.77 -3.01 29.31
N LYS A 312 14.24 -4.17 29.73
CA LYS A 312 14.76 -4.40 31.10
C LYS A 312 16.01 -3.56 31.42
N TYR A 313 16.77 -3.20 30.41
CA TYR A 313 17.91 -2.29 30.55
C TYR A 313 17.55 -0.82 30.30
N GLY A 314 16.26 -0.49 30.24
CA GLY A 314 15.77 0.88 30.02
C GLY A 314 15.75 1.34 28.56
N VAL A 315 16.07 0.45 27.60
CA VAL A 315 16.05 0.78 26.17
C VAL A 315 14.72 0.34 25.58
N VAL A 316 13.79 1.29 25.42
CA VAL A 316 12.47 1.04 24.83
C VAL A 316 12.50 1.31 23.33
N LEU A 317 12.31 0.25 22.51
CA LEU A 317 12.34 0.37 21.06
C LEU A 317 11.10 1.09 20.48
N ARG A 318 9.93 0.81 21.06
CA ARG A 318 8.63 1.33 20.61
C ARG A 318 8.18 2.46 21.53
N THR A 319 8.46 3.68 21.14
CA THR A 319 8.02 4.88 21.86
C THR A 319 7.35 5.86 20.90
N GLY A 320 6.35 6.59 21.38
CA GLY A 320 5.73 7.68 20.63
C GLY A 320 4.72 7.26 19.54
N HIS A 321 4.31 8.25 18.77
CA HIS A 321 3.33 8.09 17.69
C HIS A 321 3.93 7.48 16.42
N HIS A 322 3.06 7.11 15.48
CA HIS A 322 3.43 6.34 14.29
C HIS A 322 4.53 7.00 13.45
N GLN A 323 4.48 8.31 13.21
CA GLN A 323 5.47 9.07 12.43
C GLN A 323 6.56 9.76 13.28
N SER A 324 6.70 9.40 14.55
CA SER A 324 7.72 9.99 15.42
C SER A 324 9.09 9.32 15.24
N VAL A 325 10.12 10.00 15.74
CA VAL A 325 11.49 9.44 15.82
C VAL A 325 11.51 8.31 16.85
N LYS A 326 11.72 7.08 16.38
CA LYS A 326 11.75 5.87 17.20
C LYS A 326 13.01 5.07 16.91
N LEU A 327 13.57 4.43 17.93
CA LEU A 327 14.71 3.54 17.75
C LEU A 327 14.40 2.38 16.81
N GLU A 328 13.18 1.84 16.89
CA GLU A 328 12.67 0.82 15.98
C GLU A 328 12.74 1.25 14.50
N SER A 329 12.38 2.51 14.19
CA SER A 329 12.42 3.02 12.81
C SER A 329 13.83 3.03 12.23
N PHE A 330 14.85 3.30 13.03
CA PHE A 330 16.26 3.24 12.60
C PHE A 330 16.71 1.81 12.36
N LEU A 331 16.29 0.85 13.18
CA LEU A 331 16.57 -0.58 12.96
C LEU A 331 15.97 -1.05 11.63
N PHE A 332 14.72 -0.71 11.37
CA PHE A 332 14.07 -1.04 10.09
C PHE A 332 14.72 -0.32 8.92
N ALA A 333 15.08 0.95 9.06
CA ALA A 333 15.78 1.70 8.01
C ALA A 333 17.12 1.06 7.66
N GLY A 334 17.89 0.60 8.68
CA GLY A 334 19.11 -0.17 8.47
C GLY A 334 18.86 -1.48 7.73
N GLY A 335 17.84 -2.25 8.12
CA GLY A 335 17.44 -3.49 7.45
C GLY A 335 17.00 -3.25 5.99
N TYR A 336 16.20 -2.21 5.74
CA TYR A 336 15.76 -1.83 4.39
C TYR A 336 16.94 -1.43 3.52
N THR A 337 17.87 -0.64 4.06
CA THR A 337 19.10 -0.27 3.37
C THR A 337 19.93 -1.50 3.03
N GLY A 338 20.07 -2.44 3.96
CA GLY A 338 20.75 -3.72 3.73
C GLY A 338 20.15 -4.54 2.60
N ILE A 339 18.82 -4.64 2.54
CA ILE A 339 18.09 -5.32 1.45
C ILE A 339 18.37 -4.63 0.11
N VAL A 340 18.30 -3.31 0.05
CA VAL A 340 18.56 -2.54 -1.18
C VAL A 340 19.98 -2.70 -1.65
N LEU A 341 20.96 -2.64 -0.75
CA LEU A 341 22.36 -2.89 -1.07
C LEU A 341 22.56 -4.30 -1.63
N MET A 342 21.92 -5.30 -1.04
CA MET A 342 21.97 -6.68 -1.53
C MET A 342 21.36 -6.81 -2.92
N VAL A 343 20.19 -6.19 -3.18
CA VAL A 343 19.52 -6.18 -4.50
C VAL A 343 20.45 -5.57 -5.55
N PHE A 344 21.06 -4.41 -5.26
CA PHE A 344 21.97 -3.76 -6.20
C PHE A 344 23.28 -4.55 -6.39
N TYR A 345 23.82 -5.14 -5.33
CA TYR A 345 25.03 -5.96 -5.42
C TYR A 345 24.80 -7.20 -6.27
N THR A 346 23.71 -7.91 -6.04
CA THR A 346 23.36 -9.13 -6.80
C THR A 346 23.13 -8.85 -8.29
N GLY A 347 22.41 -7.76 -8.59
CA GLY A 347 22.09 -7.36 -9.96
C GLY A 347 23.06 -6.36 -10.60
N ARG A 348 24.23 -6.05 -9.98
CA ARG A 348 25.11 -4.92 -10.36
C ARG A 348 25.46 -4.86 -11.85
N GLN A 349 25.79 -5.99 -12.47
CA GLN A 349 26.17 -6.05 -13.88
C GLN A 349 24.99 -5.69 -14.79
N TYR A 350 23.82 -6.25 -14.48
CA TYR A 350 22.59 -5.98 -15.21
C TYR A 350 22.17 -4.50 -15.07
N TYR A 351 22.09 -3.99 -13.85
CA TYR A 351 21.66 -2.59 -13.61
C TYR A 351 22.62 -1.59 -14.25
N TRP A 352 23.93 -1.86 -14.19
CA TRP A 352 24.94 -1.04 -14.87
C TRP A 352 24.78 -1.07 -16.39
N SER A 353 24.49 -2.24 -16.96
CA SER A 353 24.23 -2.40 -18.41
C SER A 353 22.95 -1.68 -18.83
N VAL A 354 21.88 -1.71 -18.01
CA VAL A 354 20.65 -0.94 -18.25
C VAL A 354 20.92 0.56 -18.19
N LEU A 355 21.70 1.03 -17.24
CA LEU A 355 22.06 2.44 -17.09
C LEU A 355 22.86 2.93 -18.32
N LYS A 356 23.86 2.19 -18.77
CA LYS A 356 24.61 2.50 -20.01
C LYS A 356 23.65 2.60 -21.20
N ARG A 357 22.74 1.64 -21.35
CA ARG A 357 21.79 1.61 -22.47
C ARG A 357 20.78 2.76 -22.40
N CYS A 358 20.42 3.21 -21.20
CA CYS A 358 19.58 4.38 -20.97
C CYS A 358 20.14 5.63 -21.67
N PHE A 359 21.46 5.84 -21.58
CA PHE A 359 22.18 6.96 -22.21
C PHE A 359 22.64 6.67 -23.64
N GLY A 360 22.21 5.57 -24.26
CA GLY A 360 22.58 5.21 -25.64
C GLY A 360 23.95 4.60 -25.79
N LEU A 361 24.65 4.34 -24.69
CA LEU A 361 25.99 3.72 -24.73
C LEU A 361 25.90 2.23 -25.10
N ARG A 362 26.94 1.69 -25.73
CA ARG A 362 27.01 0.26 -26.06
C ARG A 362 27.10 -0.56 -24.76
N SER A 363 26.26 -1.58 -24.64
CA SER A 363 26.28 -2.56 -23.54
C SER A 363 26.60 -3.93 -24.16
N GLY A 364 27.42 -4.73 -23.48
CA GLY A 364 27.74 -6.11 -23.90
C GLY A 364 26.54 -7.07 -23.83
N ASP A 365 25.53 -6.75 -23.02
CA ASP A 365 24.34 -7.58 -22.83
C ASP A 365 23.17 -7.14 -23.71
N THR A 366 22.32 -8.09 -24.11
CA THR A 366 21.06 -7.81 -24.79
C THR A 366 20.03 -7.27 -23.82
N ILE A 367 19.99 -5.95 -23.62
CA ILE A 367 19.03 -5.27 -22.75
C ILE A 367 17.70 -5.09 -23.48
N ALA A 368 16.59 -5.50 -22.84
CA ALA A 368 15.26 -5.26 -23.38
C ALA A 368 14.97 -3.75 -23.51
N PRO A 369 14.41 -3.30 -24.64
CA PRO A 369 14.09 -1.88 -24.84
C PRO A 369 13.22 -1.31 -23.72
N ALA A 370 12.28 -2.11 -23.19
CA ALA A 370 11.41 -1.72 -22.07
C ALA A 370 12.20 -1.36 -20.80
N ALA A 371 13.28 -2.07 -20.47
CA ALA A 371 14.09 -1.77 -19.30
C ALA A 371 14.88 -0.45 -19.48
N ALA A 372 15.42 -0.19 -20.67
CA ALA A 372 16.10 1.06 -20.96
C ALA A 372 15.15 2.26 -20.92
N TRP A 373 13.95 2.13 -21.48
CA TRP A 373 12.90 3.14 -21.37
C TRP A 373 12.42 3.31 -19.93
N GLY A 374 12.23 2.21 -19.18
CA GLY A 374 11.88 2.25 -17.76
C GLY A 374 12.89 3.05 -16.94
N MET A 375 14.20 2.87 -17.19
CA MET A 375 15.25 3.64 -16.53
C MET A 375 15.18 5.13 -16.86
N ARG A 376 14.91 5.51 -18.13
CA ARG A 376 14.73 6.92 -18.53
C ARG A 376 13.55 7.55 -17.81
N VAL A 377 12.41 6.87 -17.82
CA VAL A 377 11.20 7.31 -17.14
C VAL A 377 11.45 7.48 -15.64
N PHE A 378 12.13 6.51 -15.02
CA PHE A 378 12.50 6.57 -13.61
C PHE A 378 13.36 7.81 -13.30
N LEU A 379 14.43 8.05 -14.07
CA LEU A 379 15.32 9.18 -13.83
C LEU A 379 14.61 10.53 -14.01
N VAL A 380 13.79 10.69 -15.05
CA VAL A 380 13.05 11.93 -15.31
C VAL A 380 11.99 12.16 -14.22
N ALA A 381 11.24 11.14 -13.85
CA ALA A 381 10.21 11.26 -12.84
C ALA A 381 10.81 11.53 -11.43
N THR A 382 11.93 10.88 -11.09
CA THR A 382 12.65 11.14 -9.84
C THR A 382 13.23 12.55 -9.81
N ALA A 383 13.79 13.03 -10.90
CA ALA A 383 14.24 14.42 -11.02
C ALA A 383 13.08 15.41 -10.87
N GLY A 384 11.91 15.11 -11.47
CA GLY A 384 10.69 15.90 -11.31
C GLY A 384 10.20 15.95 -9.87
N PHE A 385 10.23 14.81 -9.16
CA PHE A 385 9.87 14.74 -7.74
C PHE A 385 10.81 15.60 -6.88
N ILE A 386 12.12 15.48 -7.06
CA ILE A 386 13.13 16.29 -6.35
C ILE A 386 12.92 17.78 -6.65
N ALA A 387 12.70 18.15 -7.92
CA ALA A 387 12.47 19.54 -8.32
C ALA A 387 11.23 20.13 -7.63
N GLN A 388 10.13 19.38 -7.49
CA GLN A 388 8.94 19.81 -6.79
C GLN A 388 9.19 20.03 -5.29
N LEU A 389 9.98 19.17 -4.63
CA LEU A 389 10.37 19.35 -3.24
C LEU A 389 11.21 20.62 -3.05
N ILE A 390 12.11 20.92 -3.98
CA ILE A 390 12.91 22.16 -3.97
C ILE A 390 12.02 23.39 -4.13
N VAL A 391 11.06 23.34 -5.06
CA VAL A 391 10.13 24.47 -5.32
C VAL A 391 9.25 24.79 -4.11
N VAL A 392 9.00 23.81 -3.25
CA VAL A 392 8.23 24.00 -1.99
C VAL A 392 9.09 24.57 -0.86
N GLY A 393 10.40 24.61 -1.04
CA GLY A 393 11.33 25.21 -0.06
C GLY A 393 12.20 24.20 0.68
N LEU A 394 12.27 22.95 0.21
CA LEU A 394 13.22 21.99 0.76
C LEU A 394 14.59 22.16 0.09
N ASP A 395 15.65 22.24 0.88
CA ASP A 395 17.01 22.29 0.37
C ASP A 395 17.31 21.10 -0.54
N TRP A 396 18.02 21.31 -1.64
CA TRP A 396 18.25 20.29 -2.65
C TRP A 396 18.93 19.02 -2.09
N GLN A 397 19.84 19.16 -1.12
CA GLN A 397 20.49 18.03 -0.45
C GLN A 397 19.48 17.18 0.31
N LEU A 398 18.58 17.85 1.05
CA LEU A 398 17.52 17.18 1.80
C LEU A 398 16.46 16.57 0.88
N ALA A 399 16.13 17.23 -0.23
CA ALA A 399 15.22 16.68 -1.23
C ALA A 399 15.76 15.39 -1.86
N VAL A 400 17.07 15.35 -2.19
CA VAL A 400 17.74 14.15 -2.70
C VAL A 400 17.77 13.05 -1.65
N LEU A 401 18.15 13.37 -0.41
CA LEU A 401 18.22 12.40 0.69
C LEU A 401 16.84 11.81 1.00
N TYR A 402 15.82 12.67 1.09
CA TYR A 402 14.43 12.27 1.30
C TYR A 402 13.95 11.32 0.21
N THR A 403 14.20 11.68 -1.06
CA THR A 403 13.83 10.86 -2.22
C THR A 403 14.56 9.51 -2.19
N ALA A 404 15.85 9.48 -1.83
CA ALA A 404 16.61 8.24 -1.72
C ALA A 404 16.01 7.31 -0.65
N LEU A 405 15.62 7.84 0.52
CA LEU A 405 14.94 7.06 1.56
C LEU A 405 13.57 6.54 1.10
N CYS A 406 12.78 7.35 0.40
CA CYS A 406 11.53 6.87 -0.22
C CYS A 406 11.79 5.69 -1.18
N LEU A 407 12.80 5.81 -2.04
CA LEU A 407 13.15 4.75 -2.99
C LEU A 407 13.63 3.48 -2.27
N ILE A 408 14.39 3.59 -1.19
CA ILE A 408 14.78 2.46 -0.34
C ILE A 408 13.54 1.72 0.18
N ILE A 409 12.55 2.45 0.67
CA ILE A 409 11.29 1.86 1.15
C ILE A 409 10.56 1.15 -0.01
N PHE A 410 10.36 1.82 -1.14
CA PHE A 410 9.65 1.23 -2.28
C PHE A 410 10.34 -0.02 -2.84
N ILE A 411 11.65 -0.01 -2.97
CA ILE A 411 12.42 -1.18 -3.45
C ILE A 411 12.28 -2.34 -2.46
N THR A 412 12.44 -2.07 -1.17
CA THR A 412 12.35 -3.10 -0.13
C THR A 412 10.96 -3.70 -0.06
N VAL A 413 9.91 -2.86 -0.03
CA VAL A 413 8.51 -3.31 -0.02
C VAL A 413 8.20 -4.12 -1.27
N SER A 414 8.60 -3.63 -2.46
CA SER A 414 8.38 -4.36 -3.72
C SER A 414 9.10 -5.71 -3.73
N ARG A 415 10.33 -5.77 -3.20
CA ARG A 415 11.09 -7.02 -3.08
C ARG A 415 10.40 -8.00 -2.14
N THR A 416 9.99 -7.53 -0.97
CA THR A 416 9.29 -8.34 0.02
C THR A 416 7.97 -8.88 -0.54
N ILE A 417 7.18 -8.05 -1.23
CA ILE A 417 5.93 -8.50 -1.88
C ILE A 417 6.22 -9.56 -2.96
N ALA A 418 7.26 -9.39 -3.75
CA ALA A 418 7.64 -10.35 -4.79
C ALA A 418 8.05 -11.71 -4.23
N GLU A 419 8.61 -11.74 -3.03
CA GLU A 419 9.01 -12.96 -2.32
C GLU A 419 7.89 -13.57 -1.48
N THR A 420 7.18 -12.74 -0.71
CA THR A 420 6.21 -13.20 0.31
C THR A 420 4.76 -13.24 -0.17
N GLY A 421 4.43 -12.48 -1.24
CA GLY A 421 3.05 -12.35 -1.70
C GLY A 421 2.13 -11.62 -0.74
N ALA A 422 2.66 -10.87 0.22
CA ALA A 422 1.84 -10.00 1.06
C ALA A 422 1.20 -8.90 0.21
N PHE A 423 -0.13 -8.76 0.26
CA PHE A 423 -0.83 -7.72 -0.51
C PHE A 423 -0.62 -6.33 0.07
N TYR A 424 -0.36 -6.25 1.36
CA TYR A 424 -0.11 -5.00 2.05
C TYR A 424 1.03 -5.19 3.05
N ILE A 425 1.96 -4.25 3.04
CA ILE A 425 3.06 -4.16 4.01
C ILE A 425 3.03 -2.74 4.57
N GLY A 426 2.70 -2.61 5.86
CA GLY A 426 2.86 -1.35 6.58
C GLY A 426 4.35 -1.06 6.79
N THR A 427 4.77 0.16 6.51
CA THR A 427 6.14 0.58 6.76
C THR A 427 6.23 1.27 8.12
N GLU A 428 7.23 0.92 8.92
CA GLU A 428 7.56 1.60 10.18
C GLU A 428 8.70 2.62 9.97
N VAL A 429 9.08 2.86 8.72
CA VAL A 429 10.13 3.79 8.32
C VAL A 429 9.51 4.99 7.63
N PHE A 430 9.65 6.15 8.24
CA PHE A 430 9.23 7.42 7.66
C PHE A 430 10.48 8.23 7.32
N PRO A 431 10.69 8.61 6.06
CA PRO A 431 11.88 9.32 5.62
C PRO A 431 12.17 10.58 6.42
N GLY A 432 11.14 11.39 6.70
CA GLY A 432 11.25 12.58 7.53
C GLY A 432 11.75 12.28 8.93
N ALA A 433 11.20 11.27 9.60
CA ALA A 433 11.60 10.90 10.97
C ALA A 433 13.05 10.42 11.04
N ILE A 434 13.52 9.70 10.02
CA ILE A 434 14.93 9.26 9.95
C ILE A 434 15.87 10.47 9.81
N ILE A 435 15.55 11.40 8.91
CA ILE A 435 16.34 12.63 8.70
C ILE A 435 16.36 13.48 9.98
N TRP A 436 15.20 13.65 10.63
CA TRP A 436 15.11 14.41 11.88
C TRP A 436 15.96 13.81 12.99
N GLY A 437 15.96 12.49 13.12
CA GLY A 437 16.72 11.82 14.15
C GLY A 437 18.24 11.90 13.96
N PHE A 438 18.72 11.98 12.70
CA PHE A 438 20.14 12.16 12.41
C PHE A 438 20.60 13.60 12.49
N LEU A 439 19.83 14.57 11.99
CA LEU A 439 20.25 15.96 11.88
C LEU A 439 19.79 16.82 13.07
N GLY A 440 18.72 16.41 13.73
CA GLY A 440 18.12 17.15 14.83
C GLY A 440 17.22 18.32 14.38
N ALA A 441 16.29 18.72 15.25
CA ALA A 441 15.31 19.75 14.95
C ALA A 441 15.91 21.15 14.77
N THR A 442 16.99 21.45 15.50
CA THR A 442 17.68 22.75 15.44
C THR A 442 18.39 22.98 14.12
N ALA A 443 18.93 21.92 13.50
CA ALA A 443 19.60 22.03 12.21
C ALA A 443 18.62 22.16 11.03
N LEU A 444 17.44 21.51 11.13
CA LEU A 444 16.46 21.49 10.06
C LEU A 444 15.55 22.73 10.05
N GLY A 445 15.22 23.23 11.23
CA GLY A 445 14.22 24.27 11.40
C GLY A 445 12.77 23.78 11.23
N PRO A 446 11.78 24.56 11.70
CA PRO A 446 10.40 24.12 11.78
C PRO A 446 9.75 23.91 10.41
N SER A 447 9.95 24.81 9.46
CA SER A 447 9.34 24.70 8.13
C SER A 447 9.82 23.46 7.36
N THR A 448 11.12 23.16 7.38
CA THR A 448 11.68 21.96 6.76
C THR A 448 11.08 20.68 7.36
N MET A 449 10.94 20.65 8.68
CA MET A 449 10.33 19.50 9.38
C MET A 449 8.86 19.33 8.99
N VAL A 450 8.10 20.43 8.91
CA VAL A 450 6.68 20.38 8.48
C VAL A 450 6.56 19.88 7.04
N ILE A 451 7.37 20.37 6.11
CA ILE A 451 7.38 19.89 4.72
C ILE A 451 7.63 18.39 4.67
N MET A 452 8.68 17.92 5.34
CA MET A 452 9.00 16.48 5.36
C MET A 452 7.89 15.64 6.00
N PHE A 453 7.25 16.13 7.06
CA PHE A 453 6.14 15.45 7.71
C PHE A 453 4.94 15.31 6.78
N MET A 454 4.58 16.38 6.08
CA MET A 454 3.44 16.37 5.17
C MET A 454 3.64 15.48 3.94
N VAL A 455 4.89 15.35 3.47
CA VAL A 455 5.20 14.51 2.30
C VAL A 455 5.42 13.04 2.71
N SER A 456 5.69 12.74 3.98
CA SER A 456 5.86 11.37 4.49
C SER A 456 4.54 10.64 4.70
#